data_414b0de92ba61b5c804969acc9c7fe36
#
_entry.id   414b0de92ba61b5c804969acc9c7fe36
#
_cell.length_a   1.000
_cell.length_b   1.000
_cell.length_c   1.000
_cell.angle_alpha   90.00
_cell.angle_beta   90.00
_cell.angle_gamma   90.00
#
_symmetry.space_group_name_H-M   'P 1'
#
loop_
_entity.id
_entity.type
_entity.pdbx_description
1 polymer ?
#
loop_
_entity_poly.entity_id
_entity_poly.type
_entity_poly.pdbx_seq_one_letter_code
_entity_poly.pdbx_strand_id
1 'polypeptide(L)'
;PGSFQEENVFVSHRNTGFGLDKQELPGDGVVTGHGYVDERLVFVYSQDFTVAGGSLGEMHAAKIAHVQDLALKFGAPIVSISDSGGARIQEGIDSLKGYASIFYRNTISSGVIPQISMIAGPCAGGAVYSPGIMDFVVMTDQARMFITGPKVIQSVTGEEVTDEELG
;
A
#
# COMPACT_ATOMS: atom_id res chain seq x y z
N PRO A 1 -13.57 18.72 -0.20
CA PRO A 1 -13.95 18.18 1.11
C PRO A 1 -15.41 17.70 1.07
N GLY A 2 -15.70 16.50 1.64
CA GLY A 2 -17.07 15.97 1.71
C GLY A 2 -17.51 15.11 0.51
N SER A 3 -16.68 14.92 -0.51
CA SER A 3 -17.01 14.06 -1.66
C SER A 3 -16.49 12.63 -1.55
N PHE A 4 -15.69 12.33 -0.53
CA PHE A 4 -15.11 10.99 -0.37
C PHE A 4 -16.20 9.97 -0.04
N GLN A 5 -16.19 8.87 -0.77
CA GLN A 5 -16.99 7.68 -0.55
C GLN A 5 -16.07 6.49 -0.37
N GLU A 6 -16.16 5.87 0.80
CA GLU A 6 -15.36 4.71 1.13
C GLU A 6 -15.92 3.45 0.48
N GLU A 7 -15.04 2.63 -0.06
CA GLU A 7 -15.34 1.32 -0.65
C GLU A 7 -14.88 0.21 0.30
N ASN A 8 -15.61 -0.91 0.30
CA ASN A 8 -15.26 -2.11 1.06
C ASN A 8 -15.12 -1.89 2.59
N VAL A 9 -15.94 -1.04 3.17
CA VAL A 9 -15.92 -0.63 4.59
C VAL A 9 -15.94 -1.80 5.57
N PHE A 10 -16.69 -2.86 5.25
CA PHE A 10 -16.88 -4.03 6.13
C PHE A 10 -15.89 -5.17 5.89
N VAL A 11 -14.92 -4.97 5.01
CA VAL A 11 -13.89 -5.98 4.76
C VAL A 11 -12.92 -6.02 5.92
N SER A 12 -12.61 -7.22 6.40
CA SER A 12 -11.59 -7.52 7.40
C SER A 12 -10.74 -8.71 6.94
N HIS A 13 -9.63 -8.96 7.63
CA HIS A 13 -8.78 -10.12 7.33
C HIS A 13 -9.51 -11.45 7.52
N ARG A 14 -9.03 -12.50 6.85
CA ARG A 14 -9.59 -13.86 6.92
C ARG A 14 -8.63 -14.88 7.52
N ASN A 15 -7.41 -14.47 7.81
CA ASN A 15 -6.38 -15.37 8.31
C ASN A 15 -6.65 -15.73 9.77
N THR A 16 -6.56 -17.02 10.10
CA THR A 16 -6.74 -17.56 11.45
C THR A 16 -5.44 -18.08 12.06
N GLY A 17 -4.35 -18.07 11.29
CA GLY A 17 -3.04 -18.51 11.75
C GLY A 17 -2.31 -17.46 12.59
N PHE A 18 -1.31 -17.91 13.34
CA PHE A 18 -0.40 -17.05 14.13
C PHE A 18 -1.10 -16.11 15.11
N GLY A 19 -2.32 -16.45 15.56
CA GLY A 19 -3.09 -15.65 16.49
C GLY A 19 -3.80 -14.43 15.88
N LEU A 20 -3.85 -14.34 14.56
CA LEU A 20 -4.60 -13.28 13.85
C LEU A 20 -6.11 -13.40 14.08
N ASP A 21 -6.63 -14.62 14.32
CA ASP A 21 -8.03 -14.87 14.69
C ASP A 21 -8.48 -14.14 15.97
N LYS A 22 -7.53 -13.69 16.80
CA LYS A 22 -7.77 -12.95 18.06
C LYS A 22 -7.53 -11.45 17.92
N GLN A 23 -7.15 -10.98 16.75
CA GLN A 23 -6.84 -9.58 16.50
C GLN A 23 -7.96 -8.94 15.68
N GLU A 24 -8.40 -7.79 16.12
CA GLU A 24 -9.25 -6.92 15.31
C GLU A 24 -8.36 -6.06 14.43
N LEU A 25 -8.46 -6.24 13.11
CA LEU A 25 -7.75 -5.46 12.11
C LEU A 25 -8.77 -4.68 11.26
N PRO A 26 -9.21 -3.50 11.73
CA PRO A 26 -10.25 -2.72 11.07
C PRO A 26 -9.88 -2.40 9.62
N GLY A 27 -10.80 -2.69 8.69
CA GLY A 27 -10.56 -2.47 7.27
C GLY A 27 -9.36 -3.20 6.68
N ASP A 28 -8.81 -4.16 7.43
CA ASP A 28 -7.53 -4.84 7.18
C ASP A 28 -6.34 -3.88 6.97
N GLY A 29 -6.36 -2.71 7.66
CA GLY A 29 -5.28 -1.73 7.66
C GLY A 29 -5.20 -0.87 6.40
N VAL A 30 -6.26 -0.78 5.61
CA VAL A 30 -6.31 0.11 4.45
C VAL A 30 -7.70 0.69 4.24
N VAL A 31 -7.77 1.99 4.01
CA VAL A 31 -8.97 2.71 3.56
C VAL A 31 -8.91 2.84 2.05
N THR A 32 -9.98 2.47 1.36
CA THR A 32 -10.09 2.58 -0.10
C THR A 32 -11.35 3.30 -0.50
N GLY A 33 -11.32 4.06 -1.58
CA GLY A 33 -12.50 4.77 -2.02
C GLY A 33 -12.25 5.70 -3.19
N HIS A 34 -13.20 6.60 -3.39
CA HIS A 34 -13.12 7.61 -4.44
C HIS A 34 -13.71 8.96 -3.96
N GLY A 35 -13.38 10.00 -4.68
CA GLY A 35 -13.88 11.35 -4.42
C GLY A 35 -13.59 12.27 -5.58
N TYR A 36 -13.84 13.56 -5.38
CA TYR A 36 -13.62 14.57 -6.42
C TYR A 36 -12.60 15.60 -5.97
N VAL A 37 -11.63 15.86 -6.85
CA VAL A 37 -10.65 16.95 -6.74
C VAL A 37 -10.84 17.85 -7.94
N ASP A 38 -11.24 19.11 -7.71
CA ASP A 38 -11.56 20.08 -8.76
C ASP A 38 -12.51 19.46 -9.83
N GLU A 39 -13.61 18.88 -9.35
CA GLU A 39 -14.65 18.23 -10.16
C GLU A 39 -14.20 16.97 -10.94
N ARG A 40 -12.97 16.54 -10.77
CA ARG A 40 -12.43 15.31 -11.39
C ARG A 40 -12.53 14.13 -10.43
N LEU A 41 -13.07 13.03 -10.92
CA LEU A 41 -13.09 11.77 -10.17
C LEU A 41 -11.66 11.26 -9.94
N VAL A 42 -11.36 10.90 -8.70
CA VAL A 42 -10.06 10.34 -8.28
C VAL A 42 -10.34 9.14 -7.38
N PHE A 43 -9.66 8.05 -7.62
CA PHE A 43 -9.64 6.90 -6.72
C PHE A 43 -8.43 6.99 -5.79
N VAL A 44 -8.58 6.46 -4.57
CA VAL A 44 -7.54 6.54 -3.55
C VAL A 44 -7.53 5.29 -2.67
N TYR A 45 -6.35 4.89 -2.25
CA TYR A 45 -6.17 4.01 -1.10
C TYR A 45 -5.14 4.59 -0.14
N SER A 46 -5.38 4.41 1.14
CA SER A 46 -4.50 4.89 2.21
C SER A 46 -4.24 3.76 3.20
N GLN A 47 -2.99 3.42 3.39
CA GLN A 47 -2.59 2.44 4.39
C GLN A 47 -2.57 3.07 5.78
N ASP A 48 -2.95 2.30 6.77
CA ASP A 48 -3.00 2.70 8.18
C ASP A 48 -1.94 1.93 8.98
N PHE A 49 -0.85 2.61 9.31
CA PHE A 49 0.26 2.01 10.07
C PHE A 49 -0.16 1.56 11.47
N THR A 50 -1.20 2.16 12.04
CA THR A 50 -1.70 1.79 13.37
C THR A 50 -2.33 0.38 13.38
N VAL A 51 -2.72 -0.13 12.21
CA VAL A 51 -3.28 -1.47 12.04
C VAL A 51 -2.22 -2.41 11.50
N ALA A 52 -1.67 -3.25 12.35
CA ALA A 52 -0.63 -4.24 12.01
C ALA A 52 0.59 -3.66 11.26
N GLY A 53 0.99 -2.40 11.58
CA GLY A 53 2.08 -1.71 10.89
C GLY A 53 1.82 -1.41 9.42
N GLY A 54 0.56 -1.25 9.02
CA GLY A 54 0.17 -1.05 7.63
C GLY A 54 0.53 -2.22 6.72
N SER A 55 0.84 -3.39 7.31
CA SER A 55 1.32 -4.56 6.56
C SER A 55 0.24 -5.13 5.65
N LEU A 56 0.65 -5.50 4.43
CA LEU A 56 -0.26 -5.98 3.41
C LEU A 56 -0.58 -7.46 3.62
N GLY A 57 -1.85 -7.73 3.95
CA GLY A 57 -2.44 -9.07 3.95
C GLY A 57 -3.30 -9.32 2.70
N GLU A 58 -3.94 -10.49 2.65
CA GLU A 58 -4.78 -10.90 1.52
C GLU A 58 -5.91 -9.91 1.26
N MET A 59 -6.69 -9.57 2.29
CA MET A 59 -7.86 -8.71 2.14
C MET A 59 -7.48 -7.24 1.97
N HIS A 60 -6.41 -6.80 2.61
CA HIS A 60 -5.77 -5.51 2.36
C HIS A 60 -5.46 -5.33 0.85
N ALA A 61 -4.77 -6.32 0.28
CA ALA A 61 -4.45 -6.31 -1.16
C ALA A 61 -5.69 -6.39 -2.04
N ALA A 62 -6.71 -7.17 -1.66
CA ALA A 62 -7.96 -7.28 -2.41
C ALA A 62 -8.71 -5.94 -2.48
N LYS A 63 -8.72 -5.16 -1.40
CA LYS A 63 -9.29 -3.81 -1.38
C LYS A 63 -8.56 -2.86 -2.33
N ILE A 64 -7.21 -2.86 -2.28
CA ILE A 64 -6.40 -2.05 -3.19
C ILE A 64 -6.63 -2.45 -4.65
N ALA A 65 -6.59 -3.75 -4.94
CA ALA A 65 -6.82 -4.27 -6.28
C ALA A 65 -8.20 -3.87 -6.82
N HIS A 66 -9.23 -3.90 -5.97
CA HIS A 66 -10.57 -3.48 -6.35
C HIS A 66 -10.62 -2.01 -6.76
N VAL A 67 -10.05 -1.11 -5.96
CA VAL A 67 -10.06 0.32 -6.28
C VAL A 67 -9.18 0.65 -7.50
N GLN A 68 -8.09 -0.09 -7.74
CA GLN A 68 -7.29 0.01 -8.96
C GLN A 68 -8.11 -0.41 -10.20
N ASP A 69 -8.88 -1.50 -10.12
CA ASP A 69 -9.77 -1.96 -11.20
C ASP A 69 -10.85 -0.91 -11.51
N LEU A 70 -11.41 -0.28 -10.48
CA LEU A 70 -12.37 0.80 -10.65
C LEU A 70 -11.73 2.02 -11.33
N ALA A 71 -10.55 2.46 -10.86
CA ALA A 71 -9.83 3.58 -11.44
C ALA A 71 -9.57 3.35 -12.95
N LEU A 72 -9.07 2.16 -13.30
CA LEU A 72 -8.82 1.78 -14.69
C LEU A 72 -10.12 1.74 -15.52
N LYS A 73 -11.19 1.17 -14.96
CA LYS A 73 -12.51 1.08 -15.62
C LYS A 73 -13.12 2.45 -15.92
N PHE A 74 -12.97 3.40 -15.01
CA PHE A 74 -13.50 4.76 -15.15
C PHE A 74 -12.52 5.72 -15.88
N GLY A 75 -11.30 5.28 -16.18
CA GLY A 75 -10.26 6.13 -16.78
C GLY A 75 -9.85 7.29 -15.85
N ALA A 76 -9.92 7.07 -14.53
CA ALA A 76 -9.66 8.09 -13.53
C ALA A 76 -8.29 7.89 -12.86
N PRO A 77 -7.63 8.97 -12.39
CA PRO A 77 -6.39 8.85 -11.63
C PRO A 77 -6.56 8.00 -10.38
N ILE A 78 -5.49 7.30 -10.00
CA ILE A 78 -5.39 6.63 -8.71
C ILE A 78 -4.27 7.24 -7.87
N VAL A 79 -4.56 7.47 -6.60
CA VAL A 79 -3.62 7.98 -5.60
C VAL A 79 -3.39 6.93 -4.54
N SER A 80 -2.15 6.58 -4.26
CA SER A 80 -1.76 5.80 -3.10
C SER A 80 -1.21 6.70 -2.00
N ILE A 81 -1.63 6.45 -0.76
CA ILE A 81 -1.00 7.03 0.42
C ILE A 81 -0.37 5.87 1.17
N SER A 82 0.96 5.77 1.08
CA SER A 82 1.73 4.63 1.57
C SER A 82 2.27 4.90 2.96
N ASP A 83 1.96 3.99 3.87
CA ASP A 83 2.44 3.96 5.25
C ASP A 83 2.45 2.48 5.70
N SER A 84 3.51 1.75 5.35
CA SER A 84 3.53 0.29 5.43
C SER A 84 4.90 -0.30 5.71
N GLY A 85 4.95 -1.23 6.64
CA GLY A 85 6.13 -2.06 6.89
C GLY A 85 6.36 -3.19 5.86
N GLY A 86 5.51 -3.30 4.83
CA GLY A 86 5.65 -4.32 3.79
C GLY A 86 4.67 -5.49 3.92
N ALA A 87 5.10 -6.69 3.58
CA ALA A 87 4.27 -7.89 3.59
C ALA A 87 3.90 -8.32 5.02
N ARG A 88 2.63 -8.68 5.24
CA ARG A 88 2.18 -9.34 6.47
C ARG A 88 2.68 -10.77 6.47
N ILE A 89 3.83 -11.01 7.12
CA ILE A 89 4.53 -12.30 7.10
C ILE A 89 3.70 -13.45 7.67
N GLN A 90 2.79 -13.17 8.58
CA GLN A 90 1.87 -14.16 9.16
C GLN A 90 0.91 -14.75 8.13
N GLU A 91 0.66 -14.07 7.02
CA GLU A 91 -0.17 -14.55 5.90
C GLU A 91 0.65 -15.21 4.79
N GLY A 92 1.97 -15.19 4.90
CA GLY A 92 2.86 -15.93 4.01
C GLY A 92 2.63 -15.64 2.53
N ILE A 93 2.34 -16.70 1.77
CA ILE A 93 2.18 -16.63 0.31
C ILE A 93 0.99 -15.77 -0.14
N ASP A 94 -0.07 -15.67 0.66
CA ASP A 94 -1.25 -14.87 0.32
C ASP A 94 -0.93 -13.37 0.32
N SER A 95 -0.07 -12.91 1.23
CA SER A 95 0.47 -11.55 1.20
C SER A 95 1.29 -11.30 -0.08
N LEU A 96 2.17 -12.23 -0.46
CA LEU A 96 2.98 -12.10 -1.68
C LEU A 96 2.12 -12.10 -2.95
N LYS A 97 1.10 -12.97 -3.01
CA LYS A 97 0.10 -12.98 -4.07
C LYS A 97 -0.65 -11.65 -4.15
N GLY A 98 -0.96 -11.06 -2.99
CA GLY A 98 -1.57 -9.74 -2.89
C GLY A 98 -0.72 -8.66 -3.55
N TYR A 99 0.57 -8.61 -3.24
CA TYR A 99 1.50 -7.70 -3.91
C TYR A 99 1.57 -7.92 -5.42
N ALA A 100 1.68 -9.16 -5.86
CA ALA A 100 1.70 -9.49 -7.29
C ALA A 100 0.44 -8.97 -8.01
N SER A 101 -0.72 -9.09 -7.36
CA SER A 101 -1.99 -8.59 -7.88
C SER A 101 -2.02 -7.06 -8.05
N ILE A 102 -1.43 -6.32 -7.10
CA ILE A 102 -1.30 -4.86 -7.15
C ILE A 102 -0.32 -4.45 -8.25
N PHE A 103 0.86 -5.07 -8.32
CA PHE A 103 1.89 -4.75 -9.31
C PHE A 103 1.41 -5.00 -10.74
N TYR A 104 0.66 -6.09 -10.97
CA TYR A 104 0.02 -6.35 -12.24
C TYR A 104 -0.88 -5.18 -12.65
N ARG A 105 -1.71 -4.66 -11.72
CA ARG A 105 -2.59 -3.53 -12.00
C ARG A 105 -1.84 -2.22 -12.23
N ASN A 106 -0.78 -1.96 -11.48
CA ASN A 106 0.09 -0.82 -11.76
C ASN A 106 0.64 -0.91 -13.19
N THR A 107 1.08 -2.10 -13.61
CA THR A 107 1.65 -2.30 -14.95
C THR A 107 0.64 -2.07 -16.07
N ILE A 108 -0.57 -2.64 -15.98
CA ILE A 108 -1.59 -2.47 -17.02
C ILE A 108 -2.21 -1.06 -17.03
N SER A 109 -2.10 -0.33 -15.93
CA SER A 109 -2.55 1.06 -15.80
C SER A 109 -1.52 2.07 -16.31
N SER A 110 -0.27 1.67 -16.47
CA SER A 110 0.82 2.54 -16.92
C SER A 110 0.54 3.07 -18.32
N GLY A 111 0.59 4.40 -18.46
CA GLY A 111 0.27 5.08 -19.72
C GLY A 111 -1.24 5.13 -20.05
N VAL A 112 -2.11 4.57 -19.21
CA VAL A 112 -3.57 4.57 -19.39
C VAL A 112 -4.26 5.54 -18.46
N ILE A 113 -3.93 5.49 -17.16
CA ILE A 113 -4.41 6.43 -16.14
C ILE A 113 -3.24 6.96 -15.32
N PRO A 114 -3.31 8.20 -14.81
CA PRO A 114 -2.29 8.73 -13.90
C PRO A 114 -2.26 7.92 -12.59
N GLN A 115 -1.07 7.53 -12.17
CA GLN A 115 -0.79 6.81 -10.93
C GLN A 115 0.14 7.66 -10.05
N ILE A 116 -0.34 8.10 -8.90
CA ILE A 116 0.36 9.03 -8.02
C ILE A 116 0.57 8.35 -6.68
N SER A 117 1.81 8.29 -6.22
CA SER A 117 2.14 7.78 -4.89
C SER A 117 2.58 8.89 -3.96
N MET A 118 1.96 8.94 -2.78
CA MET A 118 2.38 9.76 -1.65
C MET A 118 2.91 8.84 -0.56
N ILE A 119 4.18 8.98 -0.21
CA ILE A 119 4.79 8.26 0.91
C ILE A 119 4.64 9.13 2.15
N ALA A 120 3.80 8.71 3.09
CA ALA A 120 3.45 9.50 4.27
C ALA A 120 4.16 9.05 5.55
N GLY A 121 4.70 7.85 5.56
CA GLY A 121 5.43 7.25 6.66
C GLY A 121 6.42 6.20 6.17
N PRO A 122 6.67 5.12 6.92
CA PRO A 122 7.47 4.00 6.44
C PRO A 122 6.91 3.38 5.16
N CYS A 123 7.79 3.10 4.20
CA CYS A 123 7.48 2.35 3.00
C CYS A 123 8.63 1.39 2.72
N ALA A 124 8.49 0.15 3.20
CA ALA A 124 9.59 -0.80 3.23
C ALA A 124 9.22 -2.15 2.59
N GLY A 125 10.23 -2.87 2.12
CA GLY A 125 10.06 -4.20 1.52
C GLY A 125 9.15 -4.18 0.29
N GLY A 126 8.14 -5.06 0.25
CA GLY A 126 7.19 -5.14 -0.87
C GLY A 126 6.40 -3.86 -1.14
N ALA A 127 6.24 -2.99 -0.13
CA ALA A 127 5.51 -1.74 -0.26
C ALA A 127 6.20 -0.72 -1.22
N VAL A 128 7.51 -0.86 -1.42
CA VAL A 128 8.31 0.07 -2.24
C VAL A 128 8.05 -0.10 -3.74
N TYR A 129 7.74 -1.32 -4.18
CA TYR A 129 7.68 -1.62 -5.61
C TYR A 129 6.55 -0.89 -6.33
N SER A 130 5.37 -0.83 -5.69
CA SER A 130 4.21 -0.14 -6.28
C SER A 130 4.50 1.35 -6.52
N PRO A 131 4.96 2.14 -5.52
CA PRO A 131 5.41 3.50 -5.75
C PRO A 131 6.50 3.63 -6.84
N GLY A 132 7.47 2.71 -6.86
CA GLY A 132 8.58 2.73 -7.81
C GLY A 132 8.19 2.51 -9.27
N ILE A 133 6.99 1.99 -9.55
CA ILE A 133 6.45 1.79 -10.89
C ILE A 133 5.26 2.68 -11.23
N MET A 134 4.86 3.60 -10.32
CA MET A 134 3.88 4.64 -10.58
C MET A 134 4.50 5.84 -11.31
N ASP A 135 3.65 6.75 -11.80
CA ASP A 135 4.11 7.89 -12.63
C ASP A 135 4.74 9.01 -11.79
N PHE A 136 4.22 9.25 -10.59
CA PHE A 136 4.69 10.31 -9.69
C PHE A 136 4.84 9.79 -8.27
N VAL A 137 5.95 10.16 -7.63
CA VAL A 137 6.21 9.86 -6.22
C VAL A 137 6.46 11.16 -5.47
N VAL A 138 5.69 11.38 -4.41
CA VAL A 138 5.84 12.50 -3.48
C VAL A 138 6.09 11.92 -2.10
N MET A 139 7.04 12.46 -1.36
CA MET A 139 7.37 12.03 -0.01
C MET A 139 7.24 13.18 0.97
N THR A 140 6.78 12.88 2.19
CA THR A 140 6.91 13.82 3.31
C THR A 140 8.35 13.77 3.85
N ASP A 141 8.76 14.78 4.58
CA ASP A 141 10.08 14.85 5.22
C ASP A 141 10.30 13.79 6.32
N GLN A 142 9.22 13.21 6.82
CA GLN A 142 9.25 12.13 7.83
C GLN A 142 9.17 10.74 7.20
N ALA A 143 8.89 10.65 5.90
CA ALA A 143 8.75 9.37 5.20
C ALA A 143 10.12 8.72 4.96
N ARG A 144 10.10 7.39 4.84
CA ARG A 144 11.27 6.59 4.50
C ARG A 144 10.85 5.54 3.46
N MET A 145 11.66 5.39 2.42
CA MET A 145 11.39 4.46 1.33
C MET A 145 12.62 3.65 0.99
N PHE A 146 12.64 2.36 1.37
CA PHE A 146 13.75 1.46 1.09
C PHE A 146 13.28 0.01 0.91
N ILE A 147 13.98 -0.77 0.09
CA ILE A 147 13.66 -2.19 -0.14
C ILE A 147 14.00 -3.01 1.10
N THR A 148 15.15 -2.73 1.73
CA THR A 148 15.72 -3.51 2.83
C THR A 148 16.19 -2.58 3.94
N GLY A 149 15.70 -2.81 5.15
CA GLY A 149 16.06 -1.98 6.30
C GLY A 149 17.50 -2.19 6.81
N PRO A 150 18.02 -1.27 7.65
CA PRO A 150 19.41 -1.26 8.13
C PRO A 150 19.86 -2.57 8.75
N LYS A 151 19.02 -3.21 9.57
CA LYS A 151 19.36 -4.47 10.26
C LYS A 151 19.64 -5.62 9.30
N VAL A 152 18.91 -5.67 8.17
CA VAL A 152 19.11 -6.72 7.17
C VAL A 152 20.40 -6.43 6.38
N ILE A 153 20.64 -5.17 6.02
CA ILE A 153 21.87 -4.75 5.36
C ILE A 153 23.07 -5.13 6.24
N GLN A 154 23.06 -4.73 7.50
CA GLN A 154 24.12 -5.06 8.46
C GLN A 154 24.37 -6.57 8.56
N SER A 155 23.29 -7.38 8.60
CA SER A 155 23.42 -8.84 8.72
C SER A 155 23.99 -9.52 7.47
N VAL A 156 23.82 -8.93 6.29
CA VAL A 156 24.23 -9.51 5.00
C VAL A 156 25.56 -8.94 4.51
N THR A 157 25.74 -7.63 4.60
CA THR A 157 26.94 -6.95 4.05
C THR A 157 27.93 -6.54 5.12
N GLY A 158 27.50 -6.47 6.40
CA GLY A 158 28.31 -5.94 7.50
C GLY A 158 28.32 -4.41 7.57
N GLU A 159 27.62 -3.72 6.67
CA GLU A 159 27.55 -2.26 6.64
C GLU A 159 26.58 -1.74 7.71
N GLU A 160 26.99 -0.70 8.42
CA GLU A 160 26.13 0.03 9.35
C GLU A 160 25.59 1.27 8.65
N VAL A 161 24.27 1.31 8.46
CA VAL A 161 23.55 2.42 7.83
C VAL A 161 22.34 2.79 8.68
N THR A 162 21.90 4.04 8.59
CA THR A 162 20.68 4.53 9.23
C THR A 162 19.51 4.51 8.24
N ASP A 163 18.26 4.59 8.74
CA ASP A 163 17.08 4.71 7.90
C ASP A 163 17.15 5.97 7.01
N GLU A 164 17.73 7.07 7.52
CA GLU A 164 17.90 8.34 6.82
C GLU A 164 18.89 8.25 5.65
N GLU A 165 19.90 7.40 5.75
CA GLU A 165 20.89 7.18 4.68
C GLU A 165 20.38 6.27 3.58
N LEU A 166 19.34 5.50 3.87
CA LEU A 166 18.74 4.56 2.92
C LEU A 166 17.61 5.16 2.08
N GLY A 167 16.88 6.16 2.61
CA GLY A 167 15.77 6.73 1.85
C GLY A 167 14.85 7.70 2.58
#